data_5deb0105e9d62d3c8b6bb0bd3ecb3be7
#
_entry.id   5deb0105e9d62d3c8b6bb0bd3ecb3be7
#
_cell.length_a   1.000
_cell.length_b   1.000
_cell.length_c   1.000
_cell.angle_alpha   90.00
_cell.angle_beta   90.00
_cell.angle_gamma   90.00
#
_symmetry.space_group_name_H-M   'P 1'
#
loop_
_entity.id
_entity.type
_entity.pdbx_description
1 polymer ?
#
loop_
_entity_poly.entity_id
_entity_poly.type
_entity_poly.pdbx_seq_one_letter_code
_entity_poly.pdbx_strand_id
1 'polypeptide(L)'
;MQIRQADQHMQTSLRGIAKRAKKDPNHRFGNLYSLLNEENLRWCFPQLNRKAAPGVDAVDYDAFEVNLEDNIVKIVKNLREGKYKAKLIRRRYIPKAGGRRPLGIPVVGDKVVQKSAALILTAIFEQDFLPCSHGYRRGKGPQRAALELSKRLHRGRFGWVVDADIKGFFDHIDHDWLMRMLEQRIDDSRFLGLIRKWLKAGILEEDAQVIYPVTGTPQGGIVSAVLANIYLHFVLDLWFEQTIKPSCRGDVVMMRFADDFICCFQYHDEAQRFYNFLGKRLEKFKLELSKEKTQIIKFTRFETENNKSFTFLGFEFRWGLGRTGKPLVTMRTSKKKFRLAIAAILTWIKAECSKLGTRALFTKLRQKLQGHWNYYGVCGNYEMLRQFYHQVCEIMYKWLNRRSQRKSCNWHGFSEMLKHFRIPRPRIIGYWD
;
A
#
# COMPACT_ATOMS: atom_id res chain seq x y z
N MET A 1 34.31 0.54 4.10
CA MET A 1 34.58 1.58 3.09
C MET A 1 33.81 1.33 1.78
N GLN A 2 33.87 0.12 1.22
CA GLN A 2 33.21 -0.23 -0.06
C GLN A 2 31.67 -0.04 -0.08
N ILE A 3 30.94 -0.35 1.01
CA ILE A 3 29.47 -0.16 1.09
C ILE A 3 29.06 1.31 0.99
N ARG A 4 29.85 2.25 1.57
CA ARG A 4 29.55 3.70 1.49
C ARG A 4 29.80 4.27 0.08
N GLN A 5 30.76 3.75 -0.67
CA GLN A 5 31.02 4.16 -2.06
C GLN A 5 29.93 3.64 -3.00
N ALA A 6 29.48 2.39 -2.84
CA ALA A 6 28.36 1.81 -3.57
C ALA A 6 27.04 2.58 -3.32
N ASP A 7 26.79 2.99 -2.07
CA ASP A 7 25.68 3.86 -1.70
C ASP A 7 25.68 5.19 -2.48
N GLN A 8 26.83 5.83 -2.61
CA GLN A 8 26.94 7.10 -3.33
C GLN A 8 26.76 6.93 -4.84
N HIS A 9 27.33 5.88 -5.45
CA HIS A 9 27.25 5.67 -6.89
C HIS A 9 25.84 5.35 -7.35
N MET A 10 25.13 4.38 -6.73
CA MET A 10 23.75 4.05 -7.08
C MET A 10 22.79 5.21 -6.81
N GLN A 11 22.93 5.91 -5.67
CA GLN A 11 22.14 7.09 -5.38
C GLN A 11 22.37 8.20 -6.40
N THR A 12 23.60 8.40 -6.86
CA THR A 12 23.94 9.38 -7.89
C THR A 12 23.31 9.00 -9.22
N SER A 13 23.39 7.73 -9.63
CA SER A 13 22.77 7.23 -10.86
C SER A 13 21.25 7.37 -10.84
N LEU A 14 20.59 6.98 -9.74
CA LEU A 14 19.13 7.12 -9.59
C LEU A 14 18.70 8.60 -9.54
N ARG A 15 19.49 9.49 -8.91
CA ARG A 15 19.23 10.94 -8.93
C ARG A 15 19.41 11.52 -10.33
N GLY A 16 20.42 11.08 -11.08
CA GLY A 16 20.64 11.46 -12.47
C GLY A 16 19.45 11.08 -13.35
N ILE A 17 18.97 9.83 -13.25
CA ILE A 17 17.76 9.34 -13.93
C ILE A 17 16.53 10.20 -13.56
N ALA A 18 16.28 10.41 -12.28
CA ALA A 18 15.13 11.20 -11.82
C ALA A 18 15.20 12.66 -12.31
N LYS A 19 16.41 13.28 -12.28
CA LYS A 19 16.61 14.63 -12.79
C LYS A 19 16.35 14.72 -14.31
N ARG A 20 16.82 13.73 -15.07
CA ARG A 20 16.59 13.66 -16.52
C ARG A 20 15.12 13.42 -16.82
N ALA A 21 14.46 12.47 -16.12
CA ALA A 21 13.04 12.18 -16.28
C ALA A 21 12.16 13.41 -16.02
N LYS A 22 12.49 14.20 -14.99
CA LYS A 22 11.79 15.44 -14.66
C LYS A 22 12.01 16.54 -15.69
N LYS A 23 13.25 16.65 -16.23
CA LYS A 23 13.60 17.68 -17.22
C LYS A 23 12.94 17.41 -18.58
N ASP A 24 12.85 16.16 -18.96
CA ASP A 24 12.35 15.75 -20.27
C ASP A 24 11.32 14.61 -20.10
N PRO A 25 10.01 14.93 -20.06
CA PRO A 25 8.94 13.96 -19.92
C PRO A 25 8.84 12.96 -21.08
N ASN A 26 9.42 13.26 -22.24
CA ASN A 26 9.41 12.39 -23.42
C ASN A 26 10.68 11.55 -23.56
N HIS A 27 11.67 11.78 -22.67
CA HIS A 27 12.92 11.02 -22.72
C HIS A 27 12.69 9.53 -22.48
N ARG A 28 13.18 8.70 -23.38
CA ARG A 28 13.20 7.23 -23.24
C ARG A 28 14.59 6.79 -22.78
N PHE A 29 14.63 6.04 -21.70
CA PHE A 29 15.85 5.60 -21.05
C PHE A 29 16.36 4.31 -21.66
N GLY A 30 17.57 4.34 -22.25
CA GLY A 30 18.37 3.17 -22.62
C GLY A 30 19.38 2.80 -21.52
N ASN A 31 20.04 1.66 -21.72
CA ASN A 31 21.14 1.17 -20.88
C ASN A 31 20.84 1.01 -19.37
N LEU A 32 19.56 0.83 -19.02
CA LEU A 32 19.13 0.58 -17.63
C LEU A 32 19.58 -0.78 -17.11
N TYR A 33 19.69 -1.75 -18.03
CA TYR A 33 20.09 -3.11 -17.67
C TYR A 33 21.52 -3.17 -17.11
N SER A 34 22.43 -2.27 -17.54
CA SER A 34 23.79 -2.19 -17.03
C SER A 34 23.86 -1.81 -15.52
N LEU A 35 22.80 -1.18 -15.00
CA LEU A 35 22.67 -0.85 -13.60
C LEU A 35 22.36 -2.07 -12.70
N LEU A 36 22.05 -3.22 -13.31
CA LEU A 36 21.88 -4.48 -12.58
C LEU A 36 23.24 -5.17 -12.42
N ASN A 37 24.19 -4.49 -11.78
CA ASN A 37 25.56 -4.92 -11.53
C ASN A 37 25.76 -5.34 -10.06
N GLU A 38 26.94 -5.88 -9.77
CA GLU A 38 27.25 -6.42 -8.45
C GLU A 38 27.16 -5.35 -7.35
N GLU A 39 27.69 -4.15 -7.61
CA GLU A 39 27.68 -3.06 -6.66
C GLU A 39 26.24 -2.66 -6.27
N ASN A 40 25.36 -2.49 -7.27
CA ASN A 40 23.98 -2.10 -7.04
C ASN A 40 23.17 -3.20 -6.37
N LEU A 41 23.41 -4.48 -6.71
CA LEU A 41 22.72 -5.59 -6.05
C LEU A 41 23.16 -5.75 -4.61
N ARG A 42 24.46 -5.59 -4.28
CA ARG A 42 24.92 -5.53 -2.88
C ARG A 42 24.22 -4.43 -2.08
N TRP A 43 24.11 -3.26 -2.67
CA TRP A 43 23.40 -2.15 -2.03
C TRP A 43 21.90 -2.39 -1.84
N CYS A 44 21.25 -3.15 -2.73
CA CYS A 44 19.84 -3.47 -2.64
C CYS A 44 19.53 -4.56 -1.58
N PHE A 45 20.45 -5.49 -1.33
CA PHE A 45 20.21 -6.62 -0.44
C PHE A 45 19.80 -6.21 0.98
N PRO A 46 20.53 -5.33 1.72
CA PRO A 46 20.15 -4.94 3.08
C PRO A 46 18.84 -4.15 3.15
N GLN A 47 18.29 -3.69 2.03
CA GLN A 47 17.00 -3.03 1.96
C GLN A 47 15.82 -4.01 1.87
N LEU A 48 16.08 -5.31 1.77
CA LEU A 48 15.06 -6.34 1.84
C LEU A 48 14.56 -6.53 3.27
N ASN A 49 13.34 -7.01 3.42
CA ASN A 49 12.82 -7.36 4.74
C ASN A 49 13.47 -8.69 5.21
N ARG A 50 14.34 -8.61 6.23
CA ARG A 50 15.03 -9.77 6.81
C ARG A 50 14.07 -10.87 7.30
N LYS A 51 12.86 -10.51 7.74
CA LYS A 51 11.83 -11.43 8.23
C LYS A 51 10.88 -11.94 7.14
N ALA A 52 11.15 -11.63 5.88
CA ALA A 52 10.32 -12.10 4.79
C ALA A 52 10.46 -13.61 4.59
N ALA A 53 9.33 -14.28 4.35
CA ALA A 53 9.32 -15.71 4.08
C ALA A 53 10.21 -16.09 2.87
N PRO A 54 10.88 -17.26 2.91
CA PRO A 54 11.69 -17.78 1.81
C PRO A 54 10.81 -18.18 0.61
N GLY A 55 11.43 -18.20 -0.58
CA GLY A 55 10.80 -18.65 -1.83
C GLY A 55 10.64 -20.18 -1.91
N VAL A 56 10.61 -20.71 -3.15
CA VAL A 56 10.52 -22.15 -3.43
C VAL A 56 11.79 -22.93 -3.06
N ASP A 57 12.94 -22.24 -3.00
CA ASP A 57 14.23 -22.80 -2.65
C ASP A 57 14.47 -22.95 -1.14
N ALA A 58 13.49 -22.51 -0.33
CA ALA A 58 13.57 -22.47 1.13
C ALA A 58 14.73 -21.63 1.71
N VAL A 59 15.45 -20.87 0.87
CA VAL A 59 16.54 -19.98 1.29
C VAL A 59 15.93 -18.68 1.83
N ASP A 60 16.14 -18.39 3.11
CA ASP A 60 15.73 -17.13 3.75
C ASP A 60 16.82 -16.05 3.59
N TYR A 61 16.57 -14.88 4.20
CA TYR A 61 17.52 -13.77 4.15
C TYR A 61 18.86 -14.13 4.77
N ASP A 62 18.88 -14.76 5.95
CA ASP A 62 20.10 -15.03 6.72
C ASP A 62 20.95 -16.11 6.03
N ALA A 63 20.32 -17.15 5.50
CA ALA A 63 21.01 -18.19 4.70
C ALA A 63 21.60 -17.61 3.40
N PHE A 64 20.90 -16.68 2.74
CA PHE A 64 21.44 -16.01 1.55
C PHE A 64 22.61 -15.07 1.87
N GLU A 65 22.58 -14.41 3.03
CA GLU A 65 23.62 -13.48 3.51
C GLU A 65 24.97 -14.18 3.74
N VAL A 66 24.97 -15.45 4.19
CA VAL A 66 26.21 -16.24 4.43
C VAL A 66 27.10 -16.30 3.19
N ASN A 67 26.52 -16.48 1.99
CA ASN A 67 27.26 -16.57 0.72
C ASN A 67 26.89 -15.38 -0.21
N LEU A 68 26.73 -14.19 0.37
CA LEU A 68 26.21 -13.02 -0.36
C LEU A 68 27.00 -12.69 -1.62
N GLU A 69 28.34 -12.65 -1.52
CA GLU A 69 29.22 -12.28 -2.63
C GLU A 69 29.10 -13.25 -3.79
N ASP A 70 29.22 -14.54 -3.53
CA ASP A 70 29.11 -15.60 -4.55
C ASP A 70 27.74 -15.61 -5.19
N ASN A 71 26.69 -15.43 -4.40
CA ASN A 71 25.30 -15.35 -4.89
C ASN A 71 25.12 -14.15 -5.82
N ILE A 72 25.64 -12.98 -5.46
CA ILE A 72 25.52 -11.77 -6.29
C ILE A 72 26.34 -11.93 -7.57
N VAL A 73 27.60 -12.36 -7.50
CA VAL A 73 28.45 -12.58 -8.69
C VAL A 73 27.76 -13.56 -9.66
N LYS A 74 27.23 -14.68 -9.15
CA LYS A 74 26.50 -15.65 -9.96
C LYS A 74 25.24 -15.06 -10.63
N ILE A 75 24.47 -14.26 -9.91
CA ILE A 75 23.29 -13.59 -10.46
C ILE A 75 23.71 -12.63 -11.58
N VAL A 76 24.69 -11.76 -11.33
CA VAL A 76 25.15 -10.76 -12.31
C VAL A 76 25.77 -11.42 -13.54
N LYS A 77 26.55 -12.49 -13.36
CA LYS A 77 27.06 -13.30 -14.48
C LYS A 77 25.91 -13.81 -15.36
N ASN A 78 24.89 -14.41 -14.76
CA ASN A 78 23.74 -14.92 -15.47
C ASN A 78 22.94 -13.80 -16.18
N LEU A 79 22.85 -12.60 -15.57
CA LEU A 79 22.23 -11.44 -16.21
C LEU A 79 23.05 -11.00 -17.44
N ARG A 80 24.36 -10.84 -17.31
CA ARG A 80 25.25 -10.43 -18.42
C ARG A 80 25.22 -11.40 -19.59
N GLU A 81 25.24 -12.71 -19.30
CA GLU A 81 25.20 -13.77 -20.31
C GLU A 81 23.80 -14.05 -20.88
N GLY A 82 22.75 -13.36 -20.41
CA GLY A 82 21.37 -13.60 -20.84
C GLY A 82 20.74 -14.90 -20.29
N LYS A 83 21.47 -15.63 -19.44
CA LYS A 83 21.06 -16.92 -18.86
C LYS A 83 20.16 -16.79 -17.63
N TYR A 84 19.91 -15.56 -17.16
CA TYR A 84 19.05 -15.35 -15.99
C TYR A 84 17.62 -15.86 -16.28
N LYS A 85 17.13 -16.72 -15.40
CA LYS A 85 15.75 -17.24 -15.41
C LYS A 85 15.10 -16.89 -14.07
N ALA A 86 13.95 -16.24 -14.10
CA ALA A 86 13.12 -16.05 -12.90
C ALA A 86 12.74 -17.43 -12.34
N LYS A 87 12.89 -17.58 -11.03
CA LYS A 87 12.49 -18.83 -10.35
C LYS A 87 10.98 -18.87 -10.16
N LEU A 88 10.45 -20.06 -9.87
CA LEU A 88 9.05 -20.22 -9.50
C LEU A 88 8.72 -19.34 -8.27
N ILE A 89 7.53 -18.81 -8.26
CA ILE A 89 7.01 -17.99 -7.16
C ILE A 89 6.19 -18.89 -6.24
N ARG A 90 6.54 -18.96 -4.97
CA ARG A 90 5.80 -19.75 -3.98
C ARG A 90 4.49 -19.06 -3.59
N ARG A 91 3.35 -19.71 -3.81
CA ARG A 91 2.04 -19.21 -3.39
C ARG A 91 1.81 -19.46 -1.91
N ARG A 92 1.24 -18.46 -1.24
CA ARG A 92 0.70 -18.56 0.11
C ARG A 92 -0.59 -17.77 0.21
N TYR A 93 -1.52 -18.25 1.00
CA TYR A 93 -2.80 -17.59 1.19
C TYR A 93 -2.91 -17.00 2.60
N ILE A 94 -3.23 -15.70 2.68
CA ILE A 94 -3.51 -15.04 3.95
C ILE A 94 -5.01 -14.78 4.12
N PRO A 95 -5.57 -14.92 5.33
CA PRO A 95 -6.98 -14.66 5.58
C PRO A 95 -7.33 -13.20 5.23
N LYS A 96 -8.45 -13.00 4.53
CA LYS A 96 -9.06 -11.71 4.25
C LYS A 96 -10.56 -11.82 4.58
N ALA A 97 -11.21 -10.69 4.96
CA ALA A 97 -12.66 -10.68 5.13
C ALA A 97 -13.34 -11.10 3.83
N GLY A 98 -14.09 -12.22 3.88
CA GLY A 98 -14.76 -12.82 2.72
C GLY A 98 -13.89 -13.72 1.85
N GLY A 99 -12.74 -14.25 2.36
CA GLY A 99 -11.95 -15.23 1.60
C GLY A 99 -10.46 -15.25 1.97
N ARG A 100 -9.63 -15.62 1.00
CA ARG A 100 -8.17 -15.67 1.13
C ARG A 100 -7.53 -14.74 0.10
N ARG A 101 -6.44 -14.07 0.48
CA ARG A 101 -5.62 -13.27 -0.44
C ARG A 101 -4.41 -14.08 -0.86
N PRO A 102 -4.21 -14.32 -2.17
CA PRO A 102 -3.01 -14.97 -2.67
C PRO A 102 -1.79 -14.06 -2.53
N LEU A 103 -0.70 -14.56 -1.98
CA LEU A 103 0.60 -13.90 -1.96
C LEU A 103 1.60 -14.72 -2.73
N GLY A 104 2.36 -14.08 -3.61
CA GLY A 104 3.48 -14.69 -4.32
C GLY A 104 4.80 -14.32 -3.64
N ILE A 105 5.59 -15.30 -3.27
CA ILE A 105 6.87 -15.14 -2.59
C ILE A 105 8.00 -15.55 -3.53
N PRO A 106 8.72 -14.60 -4.16
CA PRO A 106 9.91 -14.89 -4.96
C PRO A 106 11.07 -15.38 -4.08
N VAL A 107 12.04 -16.06 -4.67
CA VAL A 107 13.31 -16.38 -4.02
C VAL A 107 14.12 -15.13 -3.69
N VAL A 108 15.03 -15.18 -2.74
CA VAL A 108 15.80 -14.02 -2.29
C VAL A 108 16.62 -13.42 -3.44
N GLY A 109 17.26 -14.24 -4.27
CA GLY A 109 18.01 -13.76 -5.44
C GLY A 109 17.13 -12.91 -6.40
N ASP A 110 15.92 -13.38 -6.70
CA ASP A 110 14.98 -12.60 -7.52
C ASP A 110 14.51 -11.31 -6.80
N LYS A 111 14.28 -11.38 -5.48
CA LYS A 111 13.94 -10.19 -4.69
C LYS A 111 15.00 -9.09 -4.78
N VAL A 112 16.29 -9.45 -4.79
CA VAL A 112 17.39 -8.48 -4.92
C VAL A 112 17.37 -7.80 -6.28
N VAL A 113 17.25 -8.57 -7.37
CA VAL A 113 17.19 -8.02 -8.72
C VAL A 113 15.94 -7.18 -8.94
N GLN A 114 14.77 -7.66 -8.47
CA GLN A 114 13.52 -6.91 -8.49
C GLN A 114 13.61 -5.60 -7.71
N LYS A 115 14.34 -5.59 -6.59
CA LYS A 115 14.54 -4.37 -5.79
C LYS A 115 15.32 -3.32 -6.57
N SER A 116 16.41 -3.71 -7.22
CA SER A 116 17.19 -2.81 -8.07
C SER A 116 16.34 -2.26 -9.23
N ALA A 117 15.64 -3.12 -9.95
CA ALA A 117 14.75 -2.71 -11.05
C ALA A 117 13.61 -1.79 -10.56
N ALA A 118 13.00 -2.09 -9.40
CA ALA A 118 11.95 -1.26 -8.82
C ALA A 118 12.45 0.16 -8.46
N LEU A 119 13.70 0.30 -8.01
CA LEU A 119 14.29 1.60 -7.73
C LEU A 119 14.54 2.40 -9.02
N ILE A 120 15.01 1.75 -10.08
CA ILE A 120 15.19 2.37 -11.41
C ILE A 120 13.84 2.85 -11.95
N LEU A 121 12.82 1.98 -11.97
CA LEU A 121 11.46 2.33 -12.39
C LEU A 121 10.87 3.47 -11.56
N THR A 122 11.09 3.45 -10.24
CA THR A 122 10.63 4.52 -9.35
C THR A 122 11.33 5.84 -9.68
N ALA A 123 12.65 5.85 -9.98
CA ALA A 123 13.36 7.07 -10.33
C ALA A 123 12.80 7.72 -11.60
N ILE A 124 12.34 6.93 -12.57
CA ILE A 124 11.72 7.40 -13.80
C ILE A 124 10.28 7.85 -13.56
N PHE A 125 9.40 6.91 -13.18
CA PHE A 125 7.95 7.12 -13.20
C PHE A 125 7.41 7.95 -12.02
N GLU A 126 8.17 8.11 -10.92
CA GLU A 126 7.77 9.03 -9.84
C GLU A 126 7.67 10.48 -10.32
N GLN A 127 8.38 10.82 -11.40
CA GLN A 127 8.32 12.15 -12.03
C GLN A 127 7.04 12.34 -12.86
N ASP A 128 6.46 11.25 -13.32
CA ASP A 128 5.24 11.25 -14.17
C ASP A 128 3.96 11.12 -13.33
N PHE A 129 4.04 10.45 -12.17
CA PHE A 129 2.85 10.16 -11.34
C PHE A 129 2.18 11.43 -10.84
N LEU A 130 0.87 11.51 -11.07
CA LEU A 130 0.05 12.63 -10.67
C LEU A 130 -0.11 12.75 -9.14
N PRO A 131 -0.43 13.95 -8.63
CA PRO A 131 -0.64 14.18 -7.20
C PRO A 131 -1.74 13.32 -6.57
N CYS A 132 -2.76 12.93 -7.34
CA CYS A 132 -3.87 12.10 -6.88
C CYS A 132 -3.48 10.67 -6.49
N SER A 133 -2.33 10.17 -6.95
CA SER A 133 -1.82 8.83 -6.68
C SER A 133 -0.96 8.78 -5.42
N HIS A 134 -1.33 7.93 -4.46
CA HIS A 134 -0.66 7.83 -3.14
C HIS A 134 -0.07 6.46 -2.81
N GLY A 135 -0.65 5.36 -3.28
CA GLY A 135 -0.21 4.01 -2.91
C GLY A 135 1.22 3.69 -3.37
N TYR A 136 1.98 2.98 -2.55
CA TYR A 136 3.35 2.49 -2.82
C TYR A 136 4.40 3.57 -3.16
N ARG A 137 4.11 4.84 -2.89
CA ARG A 137 4.99 5.97 -3.17
C ARG A 137 5.62 6.51 -1.89
N ARG A 138 6.92 6.86 -1.95
CA ARG A 138 7.64 7.39 -0.80
C ARG A 138 7.05 8.72 -0.33
N GLY A 139 6.86 8.86 0.98
CA GLY A 139 6.27 10.06 1.58
C GLY A 139 4.76 10.21 1.36
N LYS A 140 4.12 9.24 0.68
CA LYS A 140 2.69 9.20 0.42
C LYS A 140 2.07 7.98 1.11
N GLY A 141 1.42 8.20 2.24
CA GLY A 141 0.78 7.14 3.03
C GLY A 141 -0.75 7.23 3.03
N PRO A 142 -1.46 6.21 3.53
CA PRO A 142 -2.92 6.22 3.58
C PRO A 142 -3.47 7.36 4.43
N GLN A 143 -2.79 7.71 5.52
CA GLN A 143 -3.15 8.84 6.36
C GLN A 143 -3.09 10.17 5.60
N ARG A 144 -2.01 10.40 4.82
CA ARG A 144 -1.85 11.60 4.02
C ARG A 144 -2.90 11.68 2.91
N ALA A 145 -3.20 10.56 2.23
CA ALA A 145 -4.25 10.50 1.24
C ALA A 145 -5.63 10.85 1.84
N ALA A 146 -5.95 10.30 3.01
CA ALA A 146 -7.20 10.58 3.70
C ALA A 146 -7.32 12.04 4.16
N LEU A 147 -6.24 12.63 4.71
CA LEU A 147 -6.19 14.04 5.11
C LEU A 147 -6.33 14.97 3.90
N GLU A 148 -5.63 14.69 2.80
CA GLU A 148 -5.75 15.48 1.57
C GLU A 148 -7.15 15.40 0.98
N LEU A 149 -7.77 14.21 0.94
CA LEU A 149 -9.16 14.06 0.52
C LEU A 149 -10.10 14.87 1.41
N SER A 150 -9.95 14.79 2.73
CA SER A 150 -10.77 15.55 3.70
C SER A 150 -10.65 17.07 3.47
N LYS A 151 -9.44 17.58 3.25
CA LYS A 151 -9.16 18.99 2.95
C LYS A 151 -9.83 19.43 1.65
N ARG A 152 -9.75 18.63 0.59
CA ARG A 152 -10.39 18.91 -0.70
C ARG A 152 -11.91 18.92 -0.61
N LEU A 153 -12.50 17.92 0.04
CA LEU A 153 -13.94 17.83 0.29
C LEU A 153 -14.45 19.04 1.09
N HIS A 154 -13.70 19.48 2.10
CA HIS A 154 -14.08 20.62 2.92
C HIS A 154 -14.07 21.95 2.13
N ARG A 155 -13.10 22.13 1.24
CA ARG A 155 -12.93 23.37 0.46
C ARG A 155 -13.75 23.41 -0.82
N GLY A 156 -13.93 22.27 -1.50
CA GLY A 156 -14.64 22.19 -2.78
C GLY A 156 -16.16 22.13 -2.64
N ARG A 157 -16.85 22.21 -3.77
CA ARG A 157 -18.32 22.19 -3.88
C ARG A 157 -18.84 20.81 -4.29
N PHE A 158 -18.30 19.75 -3.71
CA PHE A 158 -18.69 18.38 -4.04
C PHE A 158 -20.05 18.01 -3.45
N GLY A 159 -20.90 17.38 -4.26
CA GLY A 159 -22.20 16.84 -3.86
C GLY A 159 -22.30 15.32 -3.97
N TRP A 160 -21.38 14.69 -4.71
CA TRP A 160 -21.43 13.26 -5.04
C TRP A 160 -20.05 12.62 -4.99
N VAL A 161 -20.02 11.38 -4.52
CA VAL A 161 -18.81 10.56 -4.41
C VAL A 161 -19.05 9.25 -5.15
N VAL A 162 -18.15 8.91 -6.05
CA VAL A 162 -18.07 7.59 -6.68
C VAL A 162 -16.96 6.83 -5.94
N ASP A 163 -17.37 5.83 -5.16
CA ASP A 163 -16.49 4.86 -4.50
C ASP A 163 -16.38 3.64 -5.41
N ALA A 164 -15.20 3.35 -5.95
CA ALA A 164 -15.02 2.37 -6.99
C ALA A 164 -13.92 1.37 -6.65
N ASP A 165 -14.15 0.09 -6.95
CA ASP A 165 -13.24 -1.03 -6.72
C ASP A 165 -12.98 -1.80 -8.03
N ILE A 166 -11.72 -2.10 -8.33
CA ILE A 166 -11.33 -2.90 -9.48
C ILE A 166 -11.25 -4.37 -9.04
N LYS A 167 -11.98 -5.24 -9.73
CA LYS A 167 -12.04 -6.65 -9.40
C LYS A 167 -10.70 -7.35 -9.66
N GLY A 168 -10.08 -7.90 -8.62
CA GLY A 168 -8.85 -8.69 -8.75
C GLY A 168 -7.71 -7.98 -9.49
N PHE A 169 -7.53 -6.68 -9.29
CA PHE A 169 -6.64 -5.83 -10.08
C PHE A 169 -5.26 -6.45 -10.38
N PHE A 170 -4.56 -6.94 -9.35
CA PHE A 170 -3.22 -7.51 -9.52
C PHE A 170 -3.20 -8.79 -10.38
N ASP A 171 -4.29 -9.54 -10.40
CA ASP A 171 -4.41 -10.78 -11.15
C ASP A 171 -4.82 -10.55 -12.62
N HIS A 172 -5.31 -9.34 -12.95
CA HIS A 172 -5.82 -8.99 -14.29
C HIS A 172 -4.98 -7.94 -15.03
N ILE A 173 -3.82 -7.53 -14.51
CA ILE A 173 -2.92 -6.63 -15.23
C ILE A 173 -2.50 -7.31 -16.53
N ASP A 174 -2.89 -6.75 -17.67
CA ASP A 174 -2.51 -7.26 -18.99
C ASP A 174 -1.03 -6.99 -19.27
N HIS A 175 -0.27 -8.02 -19.61
CA HIS A 175 1.17 -7.91 -19.80
C HIS A 175 1.54 -7.06 -21.01
N ASP A 176 0.79 -7.13 -22.11
CA ASP A 176 1.14 -6.39 -23.32
C ASP A 176 0.82 -4.90 -23.15
N TRP A 177 -0.30 -4.55 -22.51
CA TRP A 177 -0.58 -3.16 -22.15
C TRP A 177 0.48 -2.61 -21.19
N LEU A 178 0.86 -3.37 -20.17
CA LEU A 178 1.92 -2.94 -19.24
C LEU A 178 3.25 -2.70 -19.97
N MET A 179 3.64 -3.59 -20.88
CA MET A 179 4.89 -3.42 -21.65
C MET A 179 4.83 -2.17 -22.52
N ARG A 180 3.73 -1.90 -23.23
CA ARG A 180 3.54 -0.66 -23.99
C ARG A 180 3.63 0.59 -23.15
N MET A 181 3.12 0.55 -21.91
CA MET A 181 3.20 1.65 -20.95
C MET A 181 4.64 1.88 -20.49
N LEU A 182 5.40 0.82 -20.23
CA LEU A 182 6.81 0.91 -19.89
C LEU A 182 7.66 1.47 -21.04
N GLU A 183 7.36 1.08 -22.27
CA GLU A 183 8.03 1.52 -23.49
C GLU A 183 7.87 3.04 -23.75
N GLN A 184 6.88 3.69 -23.14
CA GLN A 184 6.78 5.16 -23.22
C GLN A 184 8.00 5.87 -22.61
N ARG A 185 8.67 5.26 -21.64
CA ARG A 185 9.80 5.85 -20.91
C ARG A 185 11.09 5.03 -21.00
N ILE A 186 11.02 3.81 -21.50
CA ILE A 186 12.14 2.85 -21.51
C ILE A 186 12.40 2.36 -22.93
N ASP A 187 13.67 2.48 -23.34
CA ASP A 187 14.19 2.03 -24.61
C ASP A 187 15.35 1.04 -24.41
N ASP A 188 15.18 0.12 -23.49
CA ASP A 188 16.13 -0.94 -23.16
C ASP A 188 15.42 -2.29 -23.23
N SER A 189 15.58 -2.97 -24.36
CA SER A 189 14.93 -4.27 -24.64
C SER A 189 15.34 -5.36 -23.63
N ARG A 190 16.58 -5.33 -23.12
CA ARG A 190 17.06 -6.30 -22.11
C ARG A 190 16.38 -6.08 -20.77
N PHE A 191 16.24 -4.82 -20.37
CA PHE A 191 15.55 -4.45 -19.13
C PHE A 191 14.06 -4.77 -19.20
N LEU A 192 13.39 -4.43 -20.29
CA LEU A 192 12.00 -4.79 -20.56
C LEU A 192 11.80 -6.31 -20.61
N GLY A 193 12.72 -7.03 -21.28
CA GLY A 193 12.73 -8.49 -21.33
C GLY A 193 12.83 -9.14 -19.94
N LEU A 194 13.59 -8.54 -19.01
CA LEU A 194 13.69 -9.00 -17.63
C LEU A 194 12.35 -8.85 -16.88
N ILE A 195 11.68 -7.71 -17.04
CA ILE A 195 10.35 -7.49 -16.45
C ILE A 195 9.37 -8.53 -17.00
N ARG A 196 9.38 -8.79 -18.30
CA ARG A 196 8.53 -9.80 -18.94
C ARG A 196 8.81 -11.22 -18.41
N LYS A 197 10.07 -11.56 -18.09
CA LYS A 197 10.42 -12.84 -17.43
C LYS A 197 9.76 -12.98 -16.06
N TRP A 198 9.70 -11.91 -15.25
CA TRP A 198 9.04 -11.95 -13.93
C TRP A 198 7.51 -12.03 -14.04
N LEU A 199 6.91 -11.35 -15.02
CA LEU A 199 5.46 -11.43 -15.26
C LEU A 199 5.03 -12.84 -15.68
N LYS A 200 5.88 -13.56 -16.43
CA LYS A 200 5.64 -14.93 -16.89
C LYS A 200 6.19 -16.02 -15.97
N ALA A 201 6.79 -15.63 -14.82
CA ALA A 201 7.32 -16.62 -13.88
C ALA A 201 6.21 -17.54 -13.37
N GLY A 202 6.46 -18.84 -13.38
CA GLY A 202 5.51 -19.83 -12.89
C GLY A 202 5.24 -19.67 -11.39
N ILE A 203 4.04 -20.00 -10.98
CA ILE A 203 3.58 -19.92 -9.59
C ILE A 203 3.39 -21.36 -9.10
N LEU A 204 4.10 -21.72 -8.04
CA LEU A 204 3.93 -22.98 -7.34
C LEU A 204 2.84 -22.84 -6.29
N GLU A 205 1.70 -23.47 -6.50
CA GLU A 205 0.56 -23.50 -5.58
C GLU A 205 0.81 -24.41 -4.36
N GLU A 206 -0.06 -24.32 -3.35
CA GLU A 206 0.05 -25.13 -2.12
C GLU A 206 -0.16 -26.63 -2.35
N ASP A 207 -0.85 -27.01 -3.42
CA ASP A 207 -1.09 -28.38 -3.87
C ASP A 207 0.02 -28.92 -4.82
N ALA A 208 1.16 -28.23 -4.89
CA ALA A 208 2.31 -28.53 -5.75
C ALA A 208 2.06 -28.37 -7.27
N GLN A 209 0.91 -27.85 -7.71
CA GLN A 209 0.71 -27.51 -9.10
C GLN A 209 1.49 -26.26 -9.49
N VAL A 210 1.99 -26.20 -10.73
CA VAL A 210 2.67 -25.03 -11.28
C VAL A 210 1.76 -24.38 -12.32
N ILE A 211 1.38 -23.12 -12.06
CA ILE A 211 0.56 -22.31 -12.96
C ILE A 211 1.45 -21.25 -13.61
N TYR A 212 1.36 -21.13 -14.93
CA TYR A 212 2.03 -20.05 -15.67
C TYR A 212 1.02 -18.94 -15.97
N PRO A 213 1.16 -17.77 -15.36
CA PRO A 213 0.20 -16.68 -15.52
C PRO A 213 0.27 -16.09 -16.92
N VAL A 214 -0.88 -15.90 -17.55
CA VAL A 214 -1.04 -15.18 -18.82
C VAL A 214 -1.25 -13.68 -18.58
N THR A 215 -1.84 -13.34 -17.42
CA THR A 215 -2.09 -11.98 -16.95
C THR A 215 -1.66 -11.85 -15.50
N GLY A 216 -1.62 -10.63 -15.02
CA GLY A 216 -1.38 -10.32 -13.62
C GLY A 216 0.10 -10.16 -13.26
N THR A 217 0.30 -9.70 -12.06
CA THR A 217 1.60 -9.62 -11.40
C THR A 217 1.49 -10.21 -9.99
N PRO A 218 2.46 -11.01 -9.55
CA PRO A 218 2.36 -11.68 -8.25
C PRO A 218 2.19 -10.67 -7.11
N GLN A 219 1.10 -10.78 -6.33
CA GLN A 219 0.95 -9.99 -5.12
C GLN A 219 2.04 -10.39 -4.12
N GLY A 220 3.01 -9.48 -3.89
CA GLY A 220 4.18 -9.73 -3.02
C GLY A 220 5.52 -9.67 -3.74
N GLY A 221 5.55 -9.61 -5.05
CA GLY A 221 6.74 -9.24 -5.82
C GLY A 221 7.13 -7.78 -5.54
N ILE A 222 8.43 -7.52 -5.34
CA ILE A 222 8.90 -6.16 -5.00
C ILE A 222 8.64 -5.17 -6.16
N VAL A 223 8.81 -5.62 -7.39
CA VAL A 223 8.56 -4.80 -8.59
C VAL A 223 7.08 -4.61 -8.86
N SER A 224 6.21 -5.52 -8.39
CA SER A 224 4.77 -5.53 -8.70
C SER A 224 4.06 -4.23 -8.27
N ALA A 225 4.47 -3.63 -7.17
CA ALA A 225 3.88 -2.40 -6.65
C ALA A 225 4.08 -1.19 -7.57
N VAL A 226 5.28 -1.02 -8.12
CA VAL A 226 5.58 0.07 -9.07
C VAL A 226 4.94 -0.21 -10.43
N LEU A 227 4.93 -1.45 -10.90
CA LEU A 227 4.26 -1.84 -12.15
C LEU A 227 2.75 -1.59 -12.08
N ALA A 228 2.12 -1.92 -10.95
CA ALA A 228 0.72 -1.64 -10.68
C ALA A 228 0.41 -0.13 -10.74
N ASN A 229 1.27 0.71 -10.14
CA ASN A 229 1.12 2.15 -10.21
C ASN A 229 1.31 2.70 -11.63
N ILE A 230 2.27 2.18 -12.40
CA ILE A 230 2.46 2.55 -13.81
C ILE A 230 1.21 2.21 -14.61
N TYR A 231 0.66 1.01 -14.45
CA TYR A 231 -0.56 0.60 -15.15
C TYR A 231 -1.73 1.55 -14.86
N LEU A 232 -2.01 1.82 -13.59
CA LEU A 232 -3.13 2.70 -13.20
C LEU A 232 -2.89 4.18 -13.55
N HIS A 233 -1.65 4.62 -13.62
CA HIS A 233 -1.33 5.94 -14.11
C HIS A 233 -1.84 6.17 -15.53
N PHE A 234 -1.59 5.23 -16.45
CA PHE A 234 -2.06 5.33 -17.84
C PHE A 234 -3.55 5.00 -17.98
N VAL A 235 -4.05 4.00 -17.25
CA VAL A 235 -5.45 3.58 -17.35
C VAL A 235 -6.39 4.59 -16.74
N LEU A 236 -6.07 5.09 -15.54
CA LEU A 236 -7.00 5.86 -14.71
C LEU A 236 -6.56 7.31 -14.50
N ASP A 237 -5.32 7.54 -14.01
CA ASP A 237 -4.91 8.85 -13.55
C ASP A 237 -4.88 9.89 -14.69
N LEU A 238 -4.19 9.57 -15.79
CA LEU A 238 -4.11 10.45 -16.96
C LEU A 238 -5.47 10.63 -17.63
N TRP A 239 -6.26 9.57 -17.76
CA TRP A 239 -7.60 9.66 -18.33
C TRP A 239 -8.51 10.56 -17.49
N PHE A 240 -8.46 10.42 -16.18
CA PHE A 240 -9.24 11.30 -15.29
C PHE A 240 -8.84 12.76 -15.42
N GLU A 241 -7.54 13.06 -15.38
CA GLU A 241 -7.04 14.45 -15.41
C GLU A 241 -7.22 15.11 -16.78
N GLN A 242 -6.98 14.35 -17.89
CA GLN A 242 -6.96 14.90 -19.24
C GLN A 242 -8.29 14.80 -19.99
N THR A 243 -9.18 13.88 -19.59
CA THR A 243 -10.46 13.67 -20.31
C THR A 243 -11.65 13.94 -19.43
N ILE A 244 -11.72 13.34 -18.22
CA ILE A 244 -12.90 13.48 -17.36
C ILE A 244 -13.00 14.88 -16.77
N LYS A 245 -11.93 15.35 -16.15
CA LYS A 245 -11.91 16.63 -15.45
C LYS A 245 -12.22 17.82 -16.37
N PRO A 246 -11.66 17.94 -17.59
CA PRO A 246 -12.03 19.01 -18.52
C PRO A 246 -13.46 18.92 -19.05
N SER A 247 -14.07 17.71 -19.05
CA SER A 247 -15.46 17.52 -19.53
C SER A 247 -16.51 17.81 -18.45
N CYS A 248 -16.11 18.11 -17.23
CA CYS A 248 -17.00 18.44 -16.12
C CYS A 248 -17.17 19.95 -15.98
N ARG A 249 -18.41 20.39 -15.70
CA ARG A 249 -18.77 21.80 -15.45
C ARG A 249 -18.42 22.24 -14.03
N GLY A 250 -18.48 21.27 -13.11
CA GLY A 250 -18.29 21.51 -11.69
C GLY A 250 -16.92 21.08 -11.16
N ASP A 251 -16.76 21.26 -9.85
CA ASP A 251 -15.59 20.78 -9.14
C ASP A 251 -15.51 19.25 -9.23
N VAL A 252 -14.36 18.74 -9.61
CA VAL A 252 -14.10 17.30 -9.68
C VAL A 252 -12.70 16.98 -9.17
N VAL A 253 -12.58 15.91 -8.41
CA VAL A 253 -11.29 15.44 -7.87
C VAL A 253 -11.28 13.92 -7.74
N MET A 254 -10.12 13.34 -8.00
CA MET A 254 -9.84 11.92 -7.71
C MET A 254 -8.76 11.80 -6.65
N MET A 255 -8.89 10.76 -5.80
CA MET A 255 -7.88 10.34 -4.85
C MET A 255 -7.71 8.83 -4.97
N ARG A 256 -6.49 8.36 -5.27
CA ARG A 256 -6.18 6.95 -5.45
C ARG A 256 -5.07 6.48 -4.51
N PHE A 257 -5.29 5.33 -3.91
CA PHE A 257 -4.28 4.62 -3.12
C PHE A 257 -4.16 3.16 -3.62
N ALA A 258 -3.16 2.89 -4.45
CA ALA A 258 -3.06 1.64 -5.23
C ALA A 258 -4.29 1.45 -6.13
N ASP A 259 -5.02 0.36 -5.96
CA ASP A 259 -6.27 0.02 -6.66
C ASP A 259 -7.55 0.58 -6.00
N ASP A 260 -7.44 1.11 -4.78
CA ASP A 260 -8.54 1.75 -4.05
C ASP A 260 -8.62 3.24 -4.41
N PHE A 261 -9.74 3.71 -4.95
CA PHE A 261 -9.88 5.11 -5.37
C PHE A 261 -11.29 5.68 -5.21
N ILE A 262 -11.32 6.99 -4.98
CA ILE A 262 -12.52 7.80 -4.80
C ILE A 262 -12.49 8.94 -5.81
N CYS A 263 -13.63 9.15 -6.50
CA CYS A 263 -13.85 10.31 -7.34
C CYS A 263 -15.01 11.15 -6.79
N CYS A 264 -14.79 12.45 -6.61
CA CYS A 264 -15.80 13.36 -6.08
C CYS A 264 -16.22 14.35 -7.17
N PHE A 265 -17.52 14.59 -7.28
CA PHE A 265 -18.15 15.45 -8.29
C PHE A 265 -19.09 16.46 -7.64
N GLN A 266 -19.21 17.62 -8.26
CA GLN A 266 -20.19 18.62 -7.84
C GLN A 266 -21.60 18.19 -8.23
N TYR A 267 -21.81 17.66 -9.43
CA TYR A 267 -23.12 17.33 -10.00
C TYR A 267 -23.34 15.83 -10.14
N HIS A 268 -24.60 15.41 -9.97
CA HIS A 268 -25.00 13.99 -10.05
C HIS A 268 -24.83 13.39 -11.45
N ASP A 269 -25.24 14.14 -12.46
CA ASP A 269 -25.18 13.72 -13.86
C ASP A 269 -23.72 13.45 -14.30
N GLU A 270 -22.77 14.24 -13.79
CA GLU A 270 -21.34 14.03 -14.04
C GLU A 270 -20.81 12.78 -13.36
N ALA A 271 -21.20 12.54 -12.10
CA ALA A 271 -20.84 11.32 -11.38
C ALA A 271 -21.41 10.06 -12.06
N GLN A 272 -22.67 10.12 -12.53
CA GLN A 272 -23.31 9.02 -13.26
C GLN A 272 -22.66 8.78 -14.62
N ARG A 273 -22.34 9.84 -15.35
CA ARG A 273 -21.62 9.76 -16.64
C ARG A 273 -20.24 9.15 -16.44
N PHE A 274 -19.49 9.59 -15.44
CA PHE A 274 -18.19 9.00 -15.10
C PHE A 274 -18.30 7.50 -14.79
N TYR A 275 -19.26 7.09 -13.96
CA TYR A 275 -19.51 5.69 -13.63
C TYR A 275 -19.73 4.84 -14.89
N ASN A 276 -20.55 5.32 -15.82
CA ASN A 276 -20.85 4.60 -17.07
C ASN A 276 -19.61 4.47 -17.97
N PHE A 277 -18.77 5.51 -18.03
CA PHE A 277 -17.53 5.46 -18.83
C PHE A 277 -16.42 4.69 -18.15
N LEU A 278 -16.35 4.66 -16.82
CA LEU A 278 -15.33 3.97 -16.06
C LEU A 278 -15.29 2.47 -16.40
N GLY A 279 -16.44 1.81 -16.47
CA GLY A 279 -16.55 0.41 -16.85
C GLY A 279 -15.93 0.14 -18.23
N LYS A 280 -16.34 0.93 -19.25
CA LYS A 280 -15.78 0.82 -20.61
C LYS A 280 -14.28 1.12 -20.67
N ARG A 281 -13.81 2.09 -19.87
CA ARG A 281 -12.40 2.43 -19.78
C ARG A 281 -11.57 1.29 -19.22
N LEU A 282 -12.02 0.68 -18.14
CA LEU A 282 -11.33 -0.46 -17.50
C LEU A 282 -11.30 -1.67 -18.44
N GLU A 283 -12.42 -1.99 -19.09
CA GLU A 283 -12.53 -3.10 -20.05
C GLU A 283 -11.55 -2.98 -21.21
N LYS A 284 -11.35 -1.77 -21.77
CA LYS A 284 -10.33 -1.50 -22.80
C LYS A 284 -8.94 -1.97 -22.39
N PHE A 285 -8.62 -1.92 -21.10
CA PHE A 285 -7.34 -2.33 -20.53
C PHE A 285 -7.43 -3.69 -19.80
N LYS A 286 -8.41 -4.53 -20.16
CA LYS A 286 -8.59 -5.87 -19.60
C LYS A 286 -8.82 -5.90 -18.08
N LEU A 287 -9.34 -4.82 -17.52
CA LEU A 287 -9.75 -4.72 -16.13
C LEU A 287 -11.28 -4.74 -16.02
N GLU A 288 -11.80 -5.19 -14.87
CA GLU A 288 -13.23 -5.27 -14.60
C GLU A 288 -13.59 -4.41 -13.40
N LEU A 289 -14.65 -3.60 -13.52
CA LEU A 289 -15.23 -2.83 -12.42
C LEU A 289 -16.03 -3.77 -11.50
N SER A 290 -15.76 -3.75 -10.20
CA SER A 290 -16.58 -4.47 -9.22
C SER A 290 -17.90 -3.73 -9.00
N LYS A 291 -18.94 -4.07 -9.78
CA LYS A 291 -20.26 -3.41 -9.72
C LYS A 291 -20.91 -3.53 -8.33
N GLU A 292 -20.67 -4.64 -7.63
CA GLU A 292 -21.21 -4.90 -6.29
C GLU A 292 -20.64 -3.99 -5.21
N LYS A 293 -19.41 -3.50 -5.42
CA LYS A 293 -18.71 -2.64 -4.46
C LYS A 293 -18.64 -1.19 -4.91
N THR A 294 -18.92 -0.92 -6.19
CA THR A 294 -18.91 0.43 -6.72
C THR A 294 -20.25 1.11 -6.51
N GLN A 295 -20.23 2.29 -5.92
CA GLN A 295 -21.46 3.02 -5.59
C GLN A 295 -21.31 4.52 -5.80
N ILE A 296 -22.43 5.18 -6.14
CA ILE A 296 -22.54 6.63 -6.18
C ILE A 296 -23.25 7.08 -4.90
N ILE A 297 -22.61 7.94 -4.13
CA ILE A 297 -23.06 8.36 -2.81
C ILE A 297 -23.31 9.86 -2.83
N LYS A 298 -24.50 10.29 -2.40
CA LYS A 298 -24.78 11.72 -2.14
C LYS A 298 -23.97 12.15 -0.92
N PHE A 299 -23.10 13.15 -1.09
CA PHE A 299 -22.21 13.65 -0.06
C PHE A 299 -22.10 15.16 -0.14
N THR A 300 -23.07 15.84 0.43
CA THR A 300 -23.23 17.30 0.31
C THR A 300 -23.19 18.01 1.66
N ARG A 301 -22.68 19.24 1.67
CA ARG A 301 -22.66 20.10 2.88
C ARG A 301 -24.02 20.67 3.27
N PHE A 302 -24.98 20.65 2.35
CA PHE A 302 -26.28 21.30 2.52
C PHE A 302 -27.33 20.42 3.23
N GLU A 303 -27.08 19.13 3.37
CA GLU A 303 -28.00 18.16 4.00
C GLU A 303 -27.27 17.36 5.06
N THR A 304 -26.88 18.00 6.15
CA THR A 304 -26.05 17.37 7.20
C THR A 304 -26.77 16.28 7.98
N GLU A 305 -28.09 16.31 8.10
CA GLU A 305 -28.86 15.32 8.87
C GLU A 305 -29.08 13.99 8.14
N ASN A 306 -29.23 14.04 6.80
CA ASN A 306 -29.45 12.85 5.95
C ASN A 306 -28.20 12.43 5.16
N ASN A 307 -27.03 12.93 5.53
CA ASN A 307 -25.80 12.65 4.81
C ASN A 307 -25.38 11.19 4.93
N LYS A 308 -25.27 10.53 3.79
CA LYS A 308 -24.59 9.25 3.70
C LYS A 308 -23.11 9.48 3.97
N SER A 309 -22.49 8.58 4.72
CA SER A 309 -21.03 8.52 4.88
C SER A 309 -20.44 7.56 3.84
N PHE A 310 -19.18 7.75 3.51
CA PHE A 310 -18.42 6.77 2.74
C PHE A 310 -17.13 6.42 3.48
N THR A 311 -16.53 5.29 3.10
CA THR A 311 -15.30 4.79 3.74
C THR A 311 -14.16 4.73 2.74
N PHE A 312 -13.05 5.36 3.05
CA PHE A 312 -11.82 5.29 2.26
C PHE A 312 -10.62 5.05 3.17
N LEU A 313 -9.78 4.09 2.84
CA LEU A 313 -8.57 3.71 3.60
C LEU A 313 -8.83 3.44 5.10
N GLY A 314 -9.99 2.89 5.42
CA GLY A 314 -10.37 2.58 6.80
C GLY A 314 -10.91 3.76 7.61
N PHE A 315 -11.00 4.95 7.02
CA PHE A 315 -11.66 6.11 7.59
C PHE A 315 -13.07 6.26 7.02
N GLU A 316 -14.02 6.61 7.87
CA GLU A 316 -15.37 7.04 7.51
C GLU A 316 -15.40 8.57 7.41
N PHE A 317 -15.80 9.07 6.25
CA PHE A 317 -15.98 10.49 5.97
C PHE A 317 -17.45 10.84 6.08
N ARG A 318 -17.75 11.95 6.75
CA ARG A 318 -19.11 12.46 6.90
C ARG A 318 -19.12 13.98 7.08
N TRP A 319 -20.18 14.60 6.63
CA TRP A 319 -20.46 15.99 6.99
C TRP A 319 -21.01 16.04 8.42
N GLY A 320 -20.65 17.06 9.15
CA GLY A 320 -21.15 17.40 10.48
C GLY A 320 -21.07 18.90 10.67
N LEU A 321 -21.46 19.36 11.87
CA LEU A 321 -21.34 20.77 12.24
C LEU A 321 -20.10 20.96 13.11
N GLY A 322 -19.31 21.98 12.79
CA GLY A 322 -18.20 22.44 13.63
C GLY A 322 -18.70 23.19 14.86
N ARG A 323 -17.81 23.58 15.76
CA ARG A 323 -18.15 24.36 16.99
C ARG A 323 -18.83 25.70 16.68
N THR A 324 -18.60 26.26 15.50
CA THR A 324 -19.21 27.51 15.01
C THR A 324 -20.50 27.31 14.23
N GLY A 325 -21.09 26.11 14.24
CA GLY A 325 -22.27 25.76 13.44
C GLY A 325 -22.04 25.62 11.93
N LYS A 326 -20.81 25.83 11.43
CA LYS A 326 -20.49 25.69 10.02
C LYS A 326 -20.29 24.22 9.64
N PRO A 327 -20.72 23.80 8.43
CA PRO A 327 -20.47 22.45 7.93
C PRO A 327 -18.98 22.11 7.92
N LEU A 328 -18.62 20.93 8.42
CA LEU A 328 -17.26 20.44 8.50
C LEU A 328 -17.21 18.97 8.08
N VAL A 329 -16.25 18.60 7.23
CA VAL A 329 -15.97 17.19 6.93
C VAL A 329 -15.22 16.59 8.12
N THR A 330 -15.84 15.61 8.76
CA THR A 330 -15.22 14.83 9.84
C THR A 330 -14.72 13.49 9.31
N MET A 331 -13.59 13.05 9.83
CA MET A 331 -12.94 11.80 9.47
C MET A 331 -12.76 10.95 10.72
N ARG A 332 -13.34 9.75 10.74
CA ARG A 332 -13.30 8.84 11.90
C ARG A 332 -12.81 7.47 11.47
N THR A 333 -12.25 6.70 12.41
CA THR A 333 -12.03 5.27 12.20
C THR A 333 -13.36 4.60 11.86
N SER A 334 -13.45 3.90 10.72
CA SER A 334 -14.70 3.24 10.32
C SER A 334 -15.12 2.19 11.37
N LYS A 335 -16.43 2.05 11.61
CA LYS A 335 -16.97 1.09 12.60
C LYS A 335 -16.47 -0.32 12.38
N LYS A 336 -16.37 -0.75 11.10
CA LYS A 336 -15.84 -2.07 10.73
C LYS A 336 -14.38 -2.24 11.15
N LYS A 337 -13.52 -1.26 10.86
CA LYS A 337 -12.09 -1.30 11.22
C LYS A 337 -11.87 -1.19 12.73
N PHE A 338 -12.66 -0.39 13.42
CA PHE A 338 -12.63 -0.29 14.87
C PHE A 338 -12.92 -1.66 15.53
N ARG A 339 -14.04 -2.31 15.15
CA ARG A 339 -14.41 -3.64 15.67
C ARG A 339 -13.35 -4.69 15.38
N LEU A 340 -12.79 -4.70 14.17
CA LEU A 340 -11.71 -5.62 13.79
C LEU A 340 -10.43 -5.38 14.60
N ALA A 341 -10.08 -4.14 14.88
CA ALA A 341 -8.91 -3.82 15.70
C ALA A 341 -9.09 -4.28 17.17
N ILE A 342 -10.27 -4.09 17.76
CA ILE A 342 -10.58 -4.60 19.10
C ILE A 342 -10.56 -6.13 19.13
N ALA A 343 -11.16 -6.78 18.14
CA ALA A 343 -11.14 -8.25 18.03
C ALA A 343 -9.70 -8.78 17.89
N ALA A 344 -8.85 -8.12 17.12
CA ALA A 344 -7.44 -8.49 16.99
C ALA A 344 -6.65 -8.36 18.30
N ILE A 345 -6.92 -7.32 19.10
CA ILE A 345 -6.34 -7.17 20.45
C ILE A 345 -6.82 -8.30 21.36
N LEU A 346 -8.12 -8.61 21.35
CA LEU A 346 -8.69 -9.69 22.17
C LEU A 346 -8.10 -11.04 21.80
N THR A 347 -8.00 -11.36 20.51
CA THR A 347 -7.40 -12.62 20.03
C THR A 347 -5.92 -12.70 20.44
N TRP A 348 -5.17 -11.61 20.25
CA TRP A 348 -3.77 -11.55 20.64
C TRP A 348 -3.57 -11.76 22.16
N ILE A 349 -4.35 -11.06 23.00
CA ILE A 349 -4.19 -11.17 24.45
C ILE A 349 -4.55 -12.57 24.95
N LYS A 350 -5.57 -13.21 24.38
CA LYS A 350 -5.94 -14.59 24.68
C LYS A 350 -4.80 -15.56 24.39
N ALA A 351 -4.12 -15.40 23.26
CA ALA A 351 -3.05 -16.28 22.82
C ALA A 351 -1.74 -16.10 23.59
N GLU A 352 -1.46 -14.87 24.03
CA GLU A 352 -0.13 -14.49 24.54
C GLU A 352 -0.10 -14.20 26.06
N CYS A 353 -1.24 -13.95 26.69
CA CYS A 353 -1.31 -13.50 28.07
C CYS A 353 -0.67 -14.50 29.05
N SER A 354 -0.88 -15.80 28.86
CA SER A 354 -0.30 -16.86 29.71
C SER A 354 1.14 -17.21 29.35
N LYS A 355 1.58 -16.92 28.11
CA LYS A 355 2.89 -17.31 27.59
C LYS A 355 3.97 -16.25 27.84
N LEU A 356 3.59 -14.98 27.86
CA LEU A 356 4.53 -13.87 27.96
C LEU A 356 4.64 -13.36 29.40
N GLY A 357 5.88 -13.07 29.83
CA GLY A 357 6.12 -12.28 31.05
C GLY A 357 5.50 -10.86 30.91
N THR A 358 5.18 -10.23 32.04
CA THR A 358 4.51 -8.95 32.09
C THR A 358 5.21 -7.88 31.25
N ARG A 359 6.53 -7.75 31.36
CA ARG A 359 7.33 -6.78 30.61
C ARG A 359 7.20 -6.97 29.09
N ALA A 360 7.31 -8.21 28.61
CA ALA A 360 7.19 -8.53 27.18
C ALA A 360 5.76 -8.24 26.65
N LEU A 361 4.74 -8.56 27.45
CA LEU A 361 3.35 -8.31 27.11
C LEU A 361 3.08 -6.82 26.94
N PHE A 362 3.51 -5.98 27.89
CA PHE A 362 3.32 -4.53 27.81
C PHE A 362 4.17 -3.90 26.71
N THR A 363 5.36 -4.43 26.42
CA THR A 363 6.15 -3.99 25.24
C THR A 363 5.42 -4.24 23.94
N LYS A 364 4.85 -5.42 23.74
CA LYS A 364 4.03 -5.73 22.54
C LYS A 364 2.76 -4.89 22.48
N LEU A 365 2.09 -4.66 23.63
CA LEU A 365 0.93 -3.76 23.67
C LEU A 365 1.29 -2.33 23.24
N ARG A 366 2.40 -1.79 23.75
CA ARG A 366 2.89 -0.47 23.37
C ARG A 366 3.12 -0.35 21.86
N GLN A 367 3.73 -1.35 21.24
CA GLN A 367 3.96 -1.38 19.79
C GLN A 367 2.64 -1.38 19.00
N LYS A 368 1.65 -2.18 19.45
CA LYS A 368 0.32 -2.25 18.81
C LYS A 368 -0.44 -0.93 18.90
N LEU A 369 -0.45 -0.30 20.07
CA LEU A 369 -1.10 1.01 20.27
C LEU A 369 -0.39 2.11 19.48
N GLN A 370 0.95 2.12 19.49
CA GLN A 370 1.71 3.08 18.70
C GLN A 370 1.42 2.94 17.21
N GLY A 371 1.35 1.71 16.69
CA GLY A 371 0.95 1.45 15.30
C GLY A 371 -0.46 1.95 14.99
N HIS A 372 -1.40 1.77 15.93
CA HIS A 372 -2.77 2.27 15.78
C HIS A 372 -2.83 3.80 15.77
N TRP A 373 -2.08 4.47 16.69
CA TRP A 373 -1.97 5.94 16.69
C TRP A 373 -1.31 6.47 15.42
N ASN A 374 -0.26 5.79 14.94
CA ASN A 374 0.43 6.18 13.72
C ASN A 374 -0.46 6.09 12.48
N TYR A 375 -1.46 5.21 12.47
CA TYR A 375 -2.39 5.06 11.35
C TYR A 375 -3.63 5.95 11.49
N TYR A 376 -4.29 5.91 12.64
CA TYR A 376 -5.59 6.55 12.88
C TYR A 376 -5.51 7.88 13.62
N GLY A 377 -4.33 8.33 14.01
CA GLY A 377 -4.09 9.58 14.74
C GLY A 377 -4.22 10.83 13.88
N VAL A 378 -5.40 11.06 13.30
CA VAL A 378 -5.69 12.20 12.42
C VAL A 378 -6.65 13.17 13.08
N CYS A 379 -6.62 14.44 12.66
CA CYS A 379 -7.53 15.48 13.12
C CYS A 379 -9.00 15.02 12.96
N GLY A 380 -9.82 15.24 14.00
CA GLY A 380 -11.23 14.81 14.03
C GLY A 380 -11.48 13.37 14.53
N ASN A 381 -10.43 12.53 14.70
CA ASN A 381 -10.59 11.12 15.10
C ASN A 381 -10.25 10.84 16.59
N TYR A 382 -9.95 11.86 17.39
CA TYR A 382 -9.48 11.67 18.78
C TYR A 382 -10.44 10.85 19.64
N GLU A 383 -11.75 11.08 19.51
CA GLU A 383 -12.75 10.36 20.29
C GLU A 383 -12.75 8.84 20.02
N MET A 384 -12.60 8.44 18.76
CA MET A 384 -12.48 7.02 18.40
C MET A 384 -11.20 6.38 18.94
N LEU A 385 -10.09 7.15 18.98
CA LEU A 385 -8.83 6.69 19.58
C LEU A 385 -8.98 6.54 21.09
N ARG A 386 -9.68 7.46 21.75
CA ARG A 386 -9.97 7.43 23.21
C ARG A 386 -10.80 6.20 23.56
N GLN A 387 -11.87 5.94 22.81
CA GLN A 387 -12.71 4.74 22.97
C GLN A 387 -11.92 3.45 22.73
N PHE A 388 -11.09 3.41 21.72
CA PHE A 388 -10.22 2.26 21.45
C PHE A 388 -9.27 2.00 22.60
N TYR A 389 -8.59 3.04 23.10
CA TYR A 389 -7.69 2.92 24.24
C TYR A 389 -8.39 2.39 25.49
N HIS A 390 -9.57 2.93 25.80
CA HIS A 390 -10.37 2.50 26.96
C HIS A 390 -10.72 1.00 26.87
N GLN A 391 -11.26 0.55 25.76
CA GLN A 391 -11.61 -0.86 25.55
C GLN A 391 -10.36 -1.77 25.60
N VAL A 392 -9.25 -1.33 25.06
CA VAL A 392 -7.98 -2.08 25.15
C VAL A 392 -7.51 -2.20 26.61
N CYS A 393 -7.60 -1.14 27.41
CA CYS A 393 -7.27 -1.17 28.82
C CYS A 393 -8.19 -2.13 29.60
N GLU A 394 -9.49 -2.13 29.35
CA GLU A 394 -10.45 -3.07 29.97
C GLU A 394 -10.11 -4.53 29.62
N ILE A 395 -9.83 -4.80 28.34
CA ILE A 395 -9.42 -6.14 27.89
C ILE A 395 -8.14 -6.57 28.60
N MET A 396 -7.12 -5.71 28.65
CA MET A 396 -5.85 -6.00 29.32
C MET A 396 -6.04 -6.27 30.82
N TYR A 397 -6.78 -5.41 31.51
CA TYR A 397 -7.08 -5.57 32.94
C TYR A 397 -7.78 -6.90 33.22
N LYS A 398 -8.82 -7.23 32.44
CA LYS A 398 -9.55 -8.49 32.54
C LYS A 398 -8.63 -9.71 32.37
N TRP A 399 -7.77 -9.70 31.38
CA TRP A 399 -6.92 -10.87 31.06
C TRP A 399 -5.72 -10.98 31.99
N LEU A 400 -5.17 -9.90 32.49
CA LEU A 400 -4.13 -9.94 33.54
C LEU A 400 -4.65 -10.59 34.83
N ASN A 401 -5.87 -10.26 35.23
CA ASN A 401 -6.49 -10.82 36.43
C ASN A 401 -6.97 -12.28 36.26
N ARG A 402 -6.95 -12.83 35.03
CA ARG A 402 -7.24 -14.24 34.76
C ARG A 402 -6.02 -15.13 34.72
N ARG A 403 -4.81 -14.59 34.90
CA ARG A 403 -3.55 -15.36 34.92
C ARG A 403 -3.41 -16.28 36.13
N SER A 404 -4.04 -15.94 37.23
CA SER A 404 -4.01 -16.71 38.48
C SER A 404 -5.40 -16.76 39.07
N GLN A 405 -5.62 -17.70 40.01
CA GLN A 405 -6.87 -17.81 40.76
C GLN A 405 -7.09 -16.60 41.68
N ARG A 406 -6.00 -15.94 42.09
CA ARG A 406 -6.06 -14.70 42.89
C ARG A 406 -6.01 -13.50 41.95
N LYS A 407 -6.81 -12.46 42.23
CA LYS A 407 -6.81 -11.19 41.52
C LYS A 407 -5.41 -10.55 41.57
N SER A 408 -4.76 -10.45 40.41
CA SER A 408 -3.35 -10.00 40.29
C SER A 408 -3.16 -8.53 40.62
N CYS A 409 -4.14 -7.68 40.28
CA CYS A 409 -4.12 -6.23 40.56
C CYS A 409 -5.52 -5.66 40.62
N ASN A 410 -5.70 -4.56 41.38
CA ASN A 410 -6.86 -3.69 41.30
C ASN A 410 -6.68 -2.66 40.18
N TRP A 411 -7.69 -1.83 39.94
CA TRP A 411 -7.63 -0.83 38.87
C TRP A 411 -6.56 0.22 39.07
N HIS A 412 -6.29 0.60 40.35
CA HIS A 412 -5.23 1.53 40.70
C HIS A 412 -3.85 0.95 40.34
N GLY A 413 -3.53 -0.27 40.78
CA GLY A 413 -2.28 -0.95 40.46
C GLY A 413 -2.09 -1.17 38.98
N PHE A 414 -3.18 -1.47 38.23
CA PHE A 414 -3.13 -1.55 36.77
C PHE A 414 -2.80 -0.20 36.12
N SER A 415 -3.37 0.90 36.64
CA SER A 415 -3.05 2.25 36.16
C SER A 415 -1.58 2.62 36.38
N GLU A 416 -1.00 2.22 37.52
CA GLU A 416 0.44 2.39 37.79
C GLU A 416 1.29 1.52 36.84
N MET A 417 0.86 0.30 36.50
CA MET A 417 1.54 -0.53 35.49
C MET A 417 1.51 0.16 34.11
N LEU A 418 0.39 0.75 33.68
CA LEU A 418 0.33 1.49 32.41
C LEU A 418 1.33 2.64 32.37
N LYS A 419 1.51 3.36 33.48
CA LYS A 419 2.50 4.44 33.63
C LYS A 419 3.94 3.89 33.61
N HIS A 420 4.21 2.86 34.44
CA HIS A 420 5.53 2.23 34.56
C HIS A 420 6.04 1.70 33.19
N PHE A 421 5.18 1.02 32.44
CA PHE A 421 5.51 0.51 31.10
C PHE A 421 5.37 1.56 29.98
N ARG A 422 5.10 2.82 30.34
CA ARG A 422 4.98 3.96 29.41
C ARG A 422 4.04 3.66 28.23
N ILE A 423 2.84 3.16 28.55
CA ILE A 423 1.84 2.87 27.52
C ILE A 423 1.35 4.18 26.90
N PRO A 424 1.44 4.33 25.54
CA PRO A 424 1.14 5.59 24.89
C PRO A 424 -0.37 5.89 24.95
N ARG A 425 -0.72 7.06 25.47
CA ARG A 425 -2.09 7.57 25.38
C ARG A 425 -2.45 7.95 23.93
N PRO A 426 -3.75 8.02 23.59
CA PRO A 426 -4.20 8.49 22.30
C PRO A 426 -3.61 9.85 21.95
N ARG A 427 -3.14 9.98 20.70
CA ARG A 427 -2.60 11.25 20.19
C ARG A 427 -2.91 11.44 18.71
N ILE A 428 -3.08 12.69 18.33
CA ILE A 428 -3.16 13.10 16.95
C ILE A 428 -1.72 13.31 16.43
N ILE A 429 -1.43 12.76 15.27
CA ILE A 429 -0.11 12.83 14.61
C ILE A 429 -0.22 13.58 13.29
N GLY A 430 -1.35 13.41 12.56
CA GLY A 430 -1.62 14.07 11.30
C GLY A 430 -2.59 15.23 11.46
N TYR A 431 -2.15 16.42 11.08
CA TYR A 431 -2.94 17.65 11.04
C TYR A 431 -3.21 18.07 9.58
N TRP A 432 -4.17 18.95 9.40
CA TRP A 432 -4.33 19.69 8.15
C TRP A 432 -3.25 20.79 8.10
N ASP A 433 -2.38 20.71 7.10
CA ASP A 433 -1.43 21.78 6.79
C ASP A 433 -2.14 22.96 6.09
#